data_27fee2b8df795f65c5d0484b4d745c72
#
_entry.id   27fee2b8df795f65c5d0484b4d745c72
#
_cell.length_a   1.000
_cell.length_b   1.000
_cell.length_c   1.000
_cell.angle_alpha   90.00
_cell.angle_beta   90.00
_cell.angle_gamma   90.00
#
_symmetry.space_group_name_H-M   'P 1'
#
loop_
_entity.id
_entity.type
_entity.pdbx_description
1 polymer ?
#
loop_
_entity_poly.entity_id
_entity_poly.type
_entity_poly.pdbx_seq_one_letter_code
_entity_poly.pdbx_strand_id
1 'polypeptide(L)'
;MAGAQSEQRLTIDQLAQTAGLTVRNVRNYQSRGLIPPPEVQGRVGYYGAEHLAGLALIREMQAQGFNLAAIAHLLQEARGAGEEVLGFTRSLMAPFETETPEIVERGDLLERLGGEVDPKLIAKAEKLGLVVAIAENSFEVPSPTLLGAGERLVALGVPLEAALDMMDKLRRQTDRIAQTFVQIFLEFIWKPFDDAGRPESDWPQVRAALDQLRPLASEALTAVFQPTMTKAVEVAFGKELDRGRARRP
;
A
#
# COMPACT_ATOMS: atom_id res chain seq x y z
N MET A 1 45.68 -21.93 -5.26
CA MET A 1 45.47 -21.17 -4.01
C MET A 1 44.09 -20.58 -4.05
N ALA A 2 43.11 -21.29 -3.51
CA ALA A 2 41.74 -20.81 -3.40
C ALA A 2 41.66 -19.94 -2.15
N GLY A 3 41.43 -18.63 -2.33
CA GLY A 3 41.20 -17.71 -1.24
C GLY A 3 39.86 -18.02 -0.58
N ALA A 4 39.89 -18.51 0.66
CA ALA A 4 38.74 -18.61 1.53
C ALA A 4 38.20 -17.20 1.75
N GLN A 5 37.08 -16.86 1.12
CA GLN A 5 36.26 -15.74 1.57
C GLN A 5 35.78 -16.12 2.97
N SER A 6 36.31 -15.44 4.00
CA SER A 6 35.84 -15.58 5.36
C SER A 6 34.33 -15.20 5.33
N GLU A 7 33.47 -16.21 5.42
CA GLU A 7 32.04 -16.01 5.58
C GLU A 7 31.83 -15.10 6.80
N GLN A 8 31.36 -13.89 6.54
CA GLN A 8 31.14 -12.87 7.55
C GLN A 8 29.97 -13.34 8.43
N ARG A 9 30.28 -13.91 9.59
CA ARG A 9 29.32 -14.43 10.56
C ARG A 9 28.95 -13.31 11.53
N LEU A 10 27.75 -12.80 11.43
CA LEU A 10 27.23 -11.71 12.25
C LEU A 10 26.30 -12.26 13.33
N THR A 11 26.36 -11.70 14.53
CA THR A 11 25.28 -11.86 15.51
C THR A 11 24.05 -11.05 15.09
N ILE A 12 22.90 -11.30 15.71
CA ILE A 12 21.67 -10.56 15.39
C ILE A 12 21.82 -9.04 15.60
N ASP A 13 22.58 -8.64 16.62
CA ASP A 13 22.85 -7.22 16.91
C ASP A 13 23.72 -6.59 15.82
N GLN A 14 24.76 -7.30 15.39
CA GLN A 14 25.63 -6.86 14.30
C GLN A 14 24.89 -6.81 12.96
N LEU A 15 24.04 -7.82 12.67
CA LEU A 15 23.20 -7.84 11.47
C LEU A 15 22.24 -6.65 11.46
N ALA A 16 21.54 -6.40 12.56
CA ALA A 16 20.62 -5.29 12.70
C ALA A 16 21.33 -3.93 12.51
N GLN A 17 22.49 -3.76 13.14
CA GLN A 17 23.31 -2.55 12.99
C GLN A 17 23.75 -2.34 11.54
N THR A 18 24.28 -3.40 10.89
CA THR A 18 24.77 -3.33 9.51
C THR A 18 23.63 -3.02 8.52
N ALA A 19 22.45 -3.58 8.76
CA ALA A 19 21.28 -3.35 7.91
C ALA A 19 20.55 -2.03 8.21
N GLY A 20 20.93 -1.28 9.27
CA GLY A 20 20.23 -0.07 9.70
C GLY A 20 18.83 -0.35 10.27
N LEU A 21 18.67 -1.51 10.94
CA LEU A 21 17.41 -1.99 11.49
C LEU A 21 17.51 -2.21 13.00
N THR A 22 16.38 -2.39 13.66
CA THR A 22 16.34 -2.87 15.04
C THR A 22 16.37 -4.41 15.08
N VAL A 23 16.90 -5.00 16.15
CA VAL A 23 16.84 -6.45 16.38
C VAL A 23 15.39 -6.97 16.34
N ARG A 24 14.44 -6.15 16.82
CA ARG A 24 13.02 -6.47 16.78
C ARG A 24 12.53 -6.64 15.33
N ASN A 25 12.94 -5.76 14.42
CA ASN A 25 12.57 -5.84 13.01
C ASN A 25 13.19 -7.08 12.35
N VAL A 26 14.45 -7.39 12.63
CA VAL A 26 15.10 -8.60 12.11
C VAL A 26 14.35 -9.86 12.57
N ARG A 27 14.00 -9.95 13.85
CA ARG A 27 13.20 -11.07 14.39
C ARG A 27 11.81 -11.17 13.77
N ASN A 28 11.15 -10.02 13.55
CA ASN A 28 9.85 -9.98 12.88
C ASN A 28 9.94 -10.47 11.43
N TYR A 29 10.98 -10.09 10.69
CA TYR A 29 11.19 -10.58 9.34
C TYR A 29 11.50 -12.08 9.31
N GLN A 30 12.29 -12.55 10.23
CA GLN A 30 12.59 -13.98 10.39
C GLN A 30 11.33 -14.80 10.73
N SER A 31 10.51 -14.35 11.70
CA SER A 31 9.27 -15.05 12.09
C SER A 31 8.24 -15.12 10.96
N ARG A 32 8.30 -14.20 10.00
CA ARG A 32 7.47 -14.18 8.80
C ARG A 32 8.06 -14.95 7.61
N GLY A 33 9.24 -15.56 7.78
CA GLY A 33 9.91 -16.28 6.70
C GLY A 33 10.49 -15.39 5.60
N LEU A 34 10.63 -14.08 5.85
CA LEU A 34 11.19 -13.11 4.91
C LEU A 34 12.70 -13.24 4.75
N ILE A 35 13.38 -13.72 5.78
CA ILE A 35 14.80 -14.10 5.76
C ILE A 35 14.96 -15.52 6.30
N PRO A 36 15.99 -16.27 5.88
CA PRO A 36 16.24 -17.61 6.37
C PRO A 36 16.53 -17.63 7.88
N PRO A 37 16.41 -18.79 8.54
CA PRO A 37 16.84 -18.93 9.93
C PRO A 37 18.37 -18.80 10.04
N PRO A 38 18.90 -18.33 11.19
CA PRO A 38 20.34 -18.27 11.41
C PRO A 38 20.96 -19.67 11.53
N GLU A 39 22.24 -19.75 11.23
CA GLU A 39 23.04 -20.92 11.60
C GLU A 39 23.28 -20.90 13.12
N VAL A 40 22.80 -21.93 13.83
CA VAL A 40 22.93 -22.00 15.29
C VAL A 40 24.18 -22.73 15.68
N GLN A 41 25.07 -22.07 16.43
CA GLN A 41 26.26 -22.70 17.04
C GLN A 41 26.16 -22.52 18.58
N GLY A 42 25.95 -23.62 19.26
CA GLY A 42 25.68 -23.59 20.72
C GLY A 42 24.37 -22.88 21.04
N ARG A 43 24.44 -21.69 21.65
CA ARG A 43 23.27 -20.87 21.99
C ARG A 43 23.21 -19.57 21.17
N VAL A 44 24.08 -19.41 20.21
CA VAL A 44 24.20 -18.17 19.41
C VAL A 44 23.79 -18.45 17.97
N GLY A 45 22.90 -17.61 17.44
CA GLY A 45 22.54 -17.61 16.02
C GLY A 45 23.49 -16.70 15.23
N TYR A 46 24.02 -17.21 14.13
CA TYR A 46 24.89 -16.48 13.21
C TYR A 46 24.20 -16.26 11.87
N TYR A 47 24.43 -15.10 11.30
CA TYR A 47 23.84 -14.62 10.06
C TYR A 47 24.93 -14.30 9.05
N GLY A 48 24.76 -14.73 7.80
CA GLY A 48 25.69 -14.53 6.71
C GLY A 48 25.27 -13.45 5.72
N ALA A 49 26.02 -13.39 4.60
CA ALA A 49 25.77 -12.44 3.51
C ALA A 49 24.36 -12.55 2.90
N GLU A 50 23.81 -13.77 2.85
CA GLU A 50 22.44 -14.02 2.36
C GLU A 50 21.37 -13.28 3.18
N HIS A 51 21.56 -13.18 4.49
CA HIS A 51 20.65 -12.45 5.39
C HIS A 51 20.73 -10.95 5.13
N LEU A 52 21.93 -10.39 4.93
CA LEU A 52 22.12 -8.98 4.56
C LEU A 52 21.47 -8.67 3.20
N ALA A 53 21.68 -9.54 2.21
CA ALA A 53 21.05 -9.39 0.89
C ALA A 53 19.52 -9.45 0.98
N GLY A 54 18.96 -10.37 1.77
CA GLY A 54 17.54 -10.47 2.03
C GLY A 54 16.97 -9.22 2.69
N LEU A 55 17.64 -8.67 3.70
CA LEU A 55 17.22 -7.43 4.37
C LEU A 55 17.31 -6.22 3.43
N ALA A 56 18.33 -6.14 2.57
CA ALA A 56 18.45 -5.08 1.57
C ALA A 56 17.31 -5.16 0.54
N LEU A 57 16.98 -6.36 0.05
CA LEU A 57 15.86 -6.59 -0.86
C LEU A 57 14.51 -6.20 -0.24
N ILE A 58 14.27 -6.60 1.02
CA ILE A 58 13.03 -6.20 1.73
C ILE A 58 12.92 -4.69 1.80
N ARG A 59 13.99 -3.97 2.14
CA ARG A 59 14.01 -2.51 2.18
C ARG A 59 13.73 -1.89 0.83
N GLU A 60 14.35 -2.40 -0.22
CA GLU A 60 14.12 -1.93 -1.59
C GLU A 60 12.66 -2.09 -1.99
N MET A 61 12.07 -3.26 -1.74
CA MET A 61 10.66 -3.52 -2.03
C MET A 61 9.72 -2.64 -1.19
N GLN A 62 10.04 -2.41 0.09
CA GLN A 62 9.28 -1.47 0.92
C GLN A 62 9.38 -0.03 0.40
N ALA A 63 10.56 0.40 -0.07
CA ALA A 63 10.74 1.70 -0.71
C ALA A 63 9.95 1.83 -2.03
N GLN A 64 9.66 0.70 -2.69
CA GLN A 64 8.74 0.61 -3.83
C GLN A 64 7.26 0.49 -3.42
N GLY A 65 6.94 0.61 -2.13
CA GLY A 65 5.57 0.60 -1.59
C GLY A 65 4.99 -0.78 -1.28
N PHE A 66 5.76 -1.88 -1.42
CA PHE A 66 5.26 -3.21 -1.05
C PHE A 66 5.15 -3.34 0.46
N ASN A 67 4.02 -3.85 0.94
CA ASN A 67 3.89 -4.24 2.33
C ASN A 67 4.57 -5.59 2.62
N LEU A 68 4.84 -5.89 3.89
CA LEU A 68 5.55 -7.10 4.28
C LEU A 68 4.83 -8.41 3.90
N ALA A 69 3.49 -8.41 3.81
CA ALA A 69 2.72 -9.57 3.39
C ALA A 69 2.92 -9.86 1.89
N ALA A 70 2.91 -8.82 1.06
CA ALA A 70 3.20 -8.90 -0.37
C ALA A 70 4.64 -9.38 -0.60
N ILE A 71 5.60 -8.84 0.14
CA ILE A 71 7.02 -9.27 0.07
C ILE A 71 7.16 -10.75 0.45
N ALA A 72 6.51 -11.19 1.53
CA ALA A 72 6.54 -12.60 1.95
C ALA A 72 6.00 -13.53 0.85
N HIS A 73 4.87 -13.16 0.24
CA HIS A 73 4.28 -13.92 -0.87
C HIS A 73 5.22 -13.99 -2.07
N LEU A 74 5.80 -12.86 -2.49
CA LEU A 74 6.76 -12.79 -3.58
C LEU A 74 7.99 -13.69 -3.33
N LEU A 75 8.54 -13.66 -2.12
CA LEU A 75 9.70 -14.47 -1.76
C LEU A 75 9.37 -15.97 -1.66
N GLN A 76 8.13 -16.33 -1.33
CA GLN A 76 7.68 -17.72 -1.35
C GLN A 76 7.50 -18.25 -2.78
N GLU A 77 6.85 -17.49 -3.65
CA GLU A 77 6.68 -17.83 -5.07
C GLU A 77 8.04 -17.90 -5.79
N ALA A 78 9.02 -17.06 -5.38
CA ALA A 78 10.38 -17.08 -5.91
C ALA A 78 11.12 -18.41 -5.70
N ARG A 79 10.73 -19.18 -4.70
CA ARG A 79 11.37 -20.46 -4.35
C ARG A 79 10.95 -21.60 -5.28
N GLY A 80 11.12 -21.46 -6.59
CA GLY A 80 10.82 -22.52 -7.56
C GLY A 80 10.11 -22.05 -8.82
N ALA A 81 9.78 -20.77 -8.94
CA ALA A 81 9.19 -20.20 -10.12
C ALA A 81 10.24 -19.68 -11.11
N GLY A 82 9.99 -19.78 -12.40
CA GLY A 82 10.82 -19.15 -13.42
C GLY A 82 10.80 -17.62 -13.29
N GLU A 83 11.79 -16.96 -13.89
CA GLU A 83 11.98 -15.50 -13.81
C GLU A 83 10.74 -14.72 -14.31
N GLU A 84 10.03 -15.26 -15.28
CA GLU A 84 8.81 -14.66 -15.85
C GLU A 84 7.66 -14.63 -14.83
N VAL A 85 7.44 -15.74 -14.11
CA VAL A 85 6.43 -15.81 -13.04
C VAL A 85 6.73 -14.82 -11.92
N LEU A 86 8.01 -14.71 -11.55
CA LEU A 86 8.47 -13.71 -10.58
C LEU A 86 8.25 -12.29 -11.06
N GLY A 87 8.55 -12.02 -12.33
CA GLY A 87 8.29 -10.72 -12.95
C GLY A 87 6.81 -10.36 -12.90
N PHE A 88 5.93 -11.29 -13.27
CA PHE A 88 4.47 -11.10 -13.21
C PHE A 88 3.99 -10.88 -11.76
N THR A 89 4.42 -11.72 -10.80
CA THR A 89 4.03 -11.57 -9.40
C THR A 89 4.49 -10.23 -8.83
N ARG A 90 5.67 -9.75 -9.22
CA ARG A 90 6.15 -8.40 -8.85
C ARG A 90 5.25 -7.32 -9.43
N SER A 91 4.90 -7.38 -10.70
CA SER A 91 3.94 -6.47 -11.32
C SER A 91 2.57 -6.52 -10.65
N LEU A 92 2.07 -7.71 -10.31
CA LEU A 92 0.78 -7.88 -9.63
C LEU A 92 0.73 -7.18 -8.29
N MET A 93 1.84 -7.20 -7.54
CA MET A 93 1.93 -6.64 -6.20
C MET A 93 2.47 -5.21 -6.15
N ALA A 94 2.97 -4.67 -7.27
CA ALA A 94 3.44 -3.29 -7.30
C ALA A 94 2.30 -2.32 -6.95
N PRO A 95 2.51 -1.31 -6.12
CA PRO A 95 1.49 -0.33 -5.81
C PRO A 95 1.10 0.49 -7.06
N PHE A 96 -0.14 0.95 -7.12
CA PHE A 96 -0.67 1.73 -8.24
C PHE A 96 0.04 3.08 -8.39
N GLU A 97 0.18 3.80 -7.29
CA GLU A 97 0.97 5.03 -7.16
C GLU A 97 1.62 4.99 -5.78
N THR A 98 2.90 5.32 -5.69
CA THR A 98 3.60 5.37 -4.42
C THR A 98 3.62 6.80 -3.93
N GLU A 99 2.72 7.12 -3.01
CA GLU A 99 2.97 8.26 -2.13
C GLU A 99 4.04 7.84 -1.11
N THR A 100 4.96 8.74 -0.80
CA THR A 100 5.87 8.52 0.32
C THR A 100 5.09 8.73 1.62
N PRO A 101 4.94 7.70 2.48
CA PRO A 101 4.26 7.84 3.76
C PRO A 101 4.91 8.93 4.61
N GLU A 102 4.10 9.70 5.31
CA GLU A 102 4.55 10.71 6.28
C GLU A 102 4.47 10.12 7.69
N ILE A 103 5.48 10.38 8.53
CA ILE A 103 5.41 10.07 9.95
C ILE A 103 5.04 11.35 10.67
N VAL A 104 3.95 11.30 11.43
CA VAL A 104 3.37 12.46 12.13
C VAL A 104 3.26 12.15 13.63
N GLU A 105 3.66 13.07 14.46
CA GLU A 105 3.42 12.99 15.90
C GLU A 105 1.92 13.16 16.19
N ARG A 106 1.45 12.51 17.26
CA ARG A 106 0.04 12.55 17.65
C ARG A 106 -0.49 13.99 17.85
N GLY A 107 0.32 14.85 18.45
CA GLY A 107 -0.04 16.26 18.69
C GLY A 107 -0.26 17.00 17.38
N ASP A 108 0.67 16.88 16.44
CA ASP A 108 0.60 17.52 15.13
C ASP A 108 -0.59 17.02 14.31
N LEU A 109 -0.84 15.69 14.34
CA LEU A 109 -2.00 15.11 13.66
C LEU A 109 -3.32 15.67 14.21
N LEU A 110 -3.45 15.79 15.53
CA LEU A 110 -4.63 16.36 16.16
C LEU A 110 -4.81 17.83 15.81
N GLU A 111 -3.74 18.63 15.85
CA GLU A 111 -3.76 20.05 15.47
C GLU A 111 -4.21 20.23 14.02
N ARG A 112 -3.68 19.46 13.09
CA ARG A 112 -4.05 19.43 11.66
C ARG A 112 -5.52 19.08 11.44
N LEU A 113 -6.12 18.27 12.32
CA LEU A 113 -7.52 17.84 12.24
C LEU A 113 -8.48 18.69 13.10
N GLY A 114 -8.03 19.85 13.61
CA GLY A 114 -8.88 20.81 14.30
C GLY A 114 -8.73 20.83 15.83
N GLY A 115 -7.70 20.19 16.39
CA GLY A 115 -7.35 20.25 17.81
C GLY A 115 -7.86 19.03 18.59
N GLU A 116 -8.80 19.20 19.51
CA GLU A 116 -9.34 18.06 20.27
C GLU A 116 -10.15 17.12 19.38
N VAL A 117 -9.66 15.87 19.25
CA VAL A 117 -10.31 14.81 18.46
C VAL A 117 -10.71 13.66 19.38
N ASP A 118 -11.96 13.22 19.31
CA ASP A 118 -12.45 12.03 20.03
C ASP A 118 -11.56 10.82 19.67
N PRO A 119 -11.00 10.09 20.64
CA PRO A 119 -10.20 8.88 20.40
C PRO A 119 -10.89 7.85 19.50
N LYS A 120 -12.23 7.80 19.48
CA LYS A 120 -13.02 6.93 18.58
C LYS A 120 -12.84 7.30 17.11
N LEU A 121 -12.63 8.58 16.79
CA LEU A 121 -12.40 9.03 15.42
C LEU A 121 -11.00 8.66 14.94
N ILE A 122 -10.00 8.70 15.83
CA ILE A 122 -8.66 8.17 15.53
C ILE A 122 -8.73 6.67 15.26
N ALA A 123 -9.40 5.90 16.12
CA ALA A 123 -9.58 4.46 15.91
C ALA A 123 -10.35 4.16 14.60
N LYS A 124 -11.30 5.01 14.21
CA LYS A 124 -11.99 4.92 12.92
C LYS A 124 -11.06 5.21 11.75
N ALA A 125 -10.20 6.23 11.85
CA ALA A 125 -9.19 6.53 10.84
C ALA A 125 -8.18 5.39 10.69
N GLU A 126 -7.75 4.77 11.80
CA GLU A 126 -6.89 3.57 11.78
C GLU A 126 -7.59 2.38 11.09
N LYS A 127 -8.86 2.12 11.43
CA LYS A 127 -9.66 1.06 10.80
C LYS A 127 -9.81 1.28 9.29
N LEU A 128 -9.91 2.53 8.86
CA LEU A 128 -9.95 2.90 7.46
C LEU A 128 -8.57 2.87 6.77
N GLY A 129 -7.49 2.66 7.52
CA GLY A 129 -6.13 2.65 6.99
C GLY A 129 -5.64 4.04 6.57
N LEU A 130 -6.24 5.10 7.08
CA LEU A 130 -5.82 6.48 6.81
C LEU A 130 -4.60 6.87 7.65
N VAL A 131 -4.48 6.27 8.82
CA VAL A 131 -3.32 6.36 9.71
C VAL A 131 -3.01 4.98 10.28
N VAL A 132 -1.74 4.72 10.59
CA VAL A 132 -1.26 3.46 11.19
C VAL A 132 -0.42 3.80 12.41
N ALA A 133 -0.83 3.36 13.59
CA ALA A 133 -0.04 3.57 14.80
C ALA A 133 1.29 2.80 14.71
N ILE A 134 2.42 3.50 14.81
CA ILE A 134 3.77 2.92 14.78
C ILE A 134 4.46 2.97 16.13
N ALA A 135 4.05 3.91 17.00
CA ALA A 135 4.46 4.03 18.40
C ALA A 135 3.32 4.65 19.21
N GLU A 136 3.51 4.80 20.52
CA GLU A 136 2.49 5.36 21.43
C GLU A 136 2.00 6.76 21.00
N ASN A 137 2.91 7.59 20.47
CA ASN A 137 2.62 8.97 20.07
C ASN A 137 2.93 9.25 18.59
N SER A 138 3.12 8.25 17.74
CA SER A 138 3.48 8.46 16.33
C SER A 138 2.63 7.61 15.41
N PHE A 139 2.20 8.22 14.33
CA PHE A 139 1.43 7.58 13.27
C PHE A 139 2.18 7.64 11.94
N GLU A 140 2.10 6.57 11.17
CA GLU A 140 2.39 6.60 9.75
C GLU A 140 1.10 6.97 9.01
N VAL A 141 1.20 7.94 8.12
CA VAL A 141 0.14 8.37 7.19
C VAL A 141 0.48 7.82 5.82
N PRO A 142 -0.16 6.74 5.36
CA PRO A 142 0.17 6.10 4.07
C PRO A 142 -0.06 7.01 2.87
N SER A 143 -1.06 7.92 2.94
CA SER A 143 -1.38 8.89 1.90
C SER A 143 -1.47 10.31 2.47
N PRO A 144 -0.38 11.09 2.40
CA PRO A 144 -0.40 12.52 2.75
C PRO A 144 -1.43 13.32 1.94
N THR A 145 -1.71 12.93 0.70
CA THR A 145 -2.74 13.55 -0.15
C THR A 145 -4.14 13.40 0.47
N LEU A 146 -4.48 12.22 0.96
CA LEU A 146 -5.78 11.99 1.63
C LEU A 146 -5.87 12.73 2.97
N LEU A 147 -4.80 12.76 3.76
CA LEU A 147 -4.76 13.55 4.99
C LEU A 147 -4.98 15.03 4.69
N GLY A 148 -4.24 15.62 3.75
CA GLY A 148 -4.39 17.01 3.34
C GLY A 148 -5.79 17.34 2.77
N ALA A 149 -6.48 16.39 2.13
CA ALA A 149 -7.88 16.56 1.73
C ALA A 149 -8.80 16.61 2.96
N GLY A 150 -8.58 15.75 3.95
CA GLY A 150 -9.30 15.76 5.23
C GLY A 150 -9.15 17.08 5.98
N GLU A 151 -7.92 17.58 6.09
CA GLU A 151 -7.60 18.88 6.70
C GLU A 151 -8.38 20.04 6.05
N ARG A 152 -8.39 20.07 4.71
CA ARG A 152 -9.15 21.09 3.98
C ARG A 152 -10.64 21.01 4.23
N LEU A 153 -11.21 19.81 4.36
CA LEU A 153 -12.63 19.64 4.71
C LEU A 153 -12.91 20.15 6.12
N VAL A 154 -12.06 19.82 7.08
CA VAL A 154 -12.21 20.31 8.47
C VAL A 154 -12.08 21.84 8.51
N ALA A 155 -11.13 22.43 7.79
CA ALA A 155 -10.97 23.88 7.68
C ALA A 155 -12.19 24.58 7.04
N LEU A 156 -12.93 23.89 6.19
CA LEU A 156 -14.22 24.36 5.63
C LEU A 156 -15.41 24.19 6.62
N GLY A 157 -15.16 23.69 7.84
CA GLY A 157 -16.18 23.47 8.87
C GLY A 157 -16.92 22.14 8.76
N VAL A 158 -16.44 21.19 7.95
CA VAL A 158 -17.00 19.83 7.90
C VAL A 158 -16.54 19.08 9.16
N PRO A 159 -17.44 18.52 9.98
CA PRO A 159 -17.04 17.71 11.13
C PRO A 159 -16.18 16.51 10.69
N LEU A 160 -15.10 16.22 11.45
CA LEU A 160 -14.20 15.11 11.15
C LEU A 160 -14.95 13.76 11.02
N GLU A 161 -15.95 13.53 11.86
CA GLU A 161 -16.78 12.33 11.76
C GLU A 161 -17.46 12.19 10.40
N ALA A 162 -18.03 13.28 9.88
CA ALA A 162 -18.67 13.32 8.56
C ALA A 162 -17.66 13.10 7.42
N ALA A 163 -16.45 13.66 7.55
CA ALA A 163 -15.36 13.43 6.60
C ALA A 163 -14.93 11.96 6.57
N LEU A 164 -14.79 11.31 7.74
CA LEU A 164 -14.49 9.89 7.85
C LEU A 164 -15.61 8.99 7.31
N ASP A 165 -16.87 9.34 7.54
CA ASP A 165 -18.03 8.63 6.98
C ASP A 165 -18.09 8.74 5.44
N MET A 166 -17.77 9.90 4.92
CA MET A 166 -17.63 10.10 3.47
C MET A 166 -16.50 9.24 2.90
N MET A 167 -15.35 9.20 3.56
CA MET A 167 -14.21 8.39 3.14
C MET A 167 -14.54 6.89 3.13
N ASP A 168 -15.23 6.39 4.14
CA ASP A 168 -15.69 5.00 4.20
C ASP A 168 -16.65 4.65 3.04
N LYS A 169 -17.57 5.57 2.70
CA LYS A 169 -18.45 5.40 1.54
C LYS A 169 -17.67 5.42 0.23
N LEU A 170 -16.74 6.36 0.07
CA LEU A 170 -15.89 6.48 -1.11
C LEU A 170 -15.07 5.21 -1.31
N ARG A 171 -14.43 4.70 -0.26
CA ARG A 171 -13.66 3.46 -0.31
C ARG A 171 -14.49 2.27 -0.81
N ARG A 172 -15.69 2.06 -0.27
CA ARG A 172 -16.57 0.98 -0.74
C ARG A 172 -16.99 1.12 -2.20
N GLN A 173 -17.10 2.34 -2.71
CA GLN A 173 -17.44 2.56 -4.13
C GLN A 173 -16.22 2.32 -5.03
N THR A 174 -15.06 2.80 -4.63
CA THR A 174 -13.80 2.56 -5.37
C THR A 174 -13.40 1.10 -5.37
N ASP A 175 -13.65 0.34 -4.30
CA ASP A 175 -13.44 -1.12 -4.28
C ASP A 175 -14.24 -1.83 -5.38
N ARG A 176 -15.50 -1.45 -5.59
CA ARG A 176 -16.33 -2.04 -6.67
C ARG A 176 -15.83 -1.66 -8.06
N ILE A 177 -15.38 -0.42 -8.22
CA ILE A 177 -14.79 0.05 -9.49
C ILE A 177 -13.51 -0.73 -9.78
N ALA A 178 -12.62 -0.86 -8.80
CA ALA A 178 -11.39 -1.63 -8.92
C ALA A 178 -11.66 -3.09 -9.31
N GLN A 179 -12.65 -3.74 -8.67
CA GLN A 179 -13.08 -5.10 -9.03
C GLN A 179 -13.54 -5.22 -10.49
N THR A 180 -14.21 -4.20 -11.03
CA THR A 180 -14.63 -4.20 -12.44
C THR A 180 -13.43 -4.25 -13.39
N PHE A 181 -12.38 -3.45 -13.13
CA PHE A 181 -11.16 -3.49 -13.93
C PHE A 181 -10.41 -4.82 -13.80
N VAL A 182 -10.33 -5.35 -12.57
CA VAL A 182 -9.69 -6.66 -12.33
C VAL A 182 -10.44 -7.78 -13.07
N GLN A 183 -11.79 -7.76 -13.09
CA GLN A 183 -12.58 -8.76 -13.80
C GLN A 183 -12.35 -8.71 -15.31
N ILE A 184 -12.24 -7.52 -15.90
CA ILE A 184 -11.90 -7.38 -17.33
C ILE A 184 -10.54 -8.04 -17.63
N PHE A 185 -9.53 -7.79 -16.79
CA PHE A 185 -8.23 -8.43 -16.94
C PHE A 185 -8.33 -9.96 -16.82
N LEU A 186 -9.02 -10.46 -15.80
CA LEU A 186 -9.17 -11.89 -15.57
C LEU A 186 -9.91 -12.60 -16.72
N GLU A 187 -10.96 -11.99 -17.26
CA GLU A 187 -11.78 -12.59 -18.31
C GLU A 187 -11.10 -12.56 -19.68
N PHE A 188 -10.49 -11.43 -20.04
CA PHE A 188 -10.02 -11.20 -21.42
C PHE A 188 -8.51 -11.40 -21.61
N ILE A 189 -7.72 -11.38 -20.53
CA ILE A 189 -6.27 -11.55 -20.59
C ILE A 189 -5.83 -12.82 -19.87
N TRP A 190 -6.19 -12.95 -18.60
CA TRP A 190 -5.72 -14.08 -17.79
C TRP A 190 -6.32 -15.41 -18.20
N LYS A 191 -7.64 -15.47 -18.33
CA LYS A 191 -8.33 -16.73 -18.65
C LYS A 191 -7.89 -17.35 -19.98
N PRO A 192 -7.79 -16.63 -21.11
CA PRO A 192 -7.26 -17.20 -22.36
C PRO A 192 -5.82 -17.72 -22.21
N PHE A 193 -4.98 -17.02 -21.46
CA PHE A 193 -3.61 -17.44 -21.16
C PHE A 193 -3.58 -18.73 -20.32
N ASP A 194 -4.42 -18.81 -19.30
CA ASP A 194 -4.54 -19.98 -18.42
C ASP A 194 -5.09 -21.19 -19.17
N ASP A 195 -6.15 -21.01 -19.98
CA ASP A 195 -6.75 -22.06 -20.82
C ASP A 195 -5.76 -22.60 -21.88
N ALA A 196 -4.80 -21.78 -22.33
CA ALA A 196 -3.70 -22.17 -23.22
C ALA A 196 -2.57 -22.94 -22.51
N GLY A 197 -2.66 -23.17 -21.20
CA GLY A 197 -1.64 -23.85 -20.40
C GLY A 197 -0.48 -22.97 -19.97
N ARG A 198 -0.66 -21.66 -19.93
CA ARG A 198 0.33 -20.66 -19.52
C ARG A 198 1.65 -20.76 -20.29
N PRO A 199 1.65 -20.57 -21.61
CA PRO A 199 2.88 -20.68 -22.42
C PRO A 199 3.95 -19.71 -21.91
N GLU A 200 5.18 -20.19 -21.81
CA GLU A 200 6.30 -19.38 -21.29
C GLU A 200 6.54 -18.14 -22.15
N SER A 201 6.32 -18.23 -23.47
CA SER A 201 6.45 -17.11 -24.42
C SER A 201 5.47 -15.96 -24.17
N ASP A 202 4.33 -16.20 -23.53
CA ASP A 202 3.22 -15.25 -23.42
C ASP A 202 3.23 -14.48 -22.11
N TRP A 203 4.04 -14.88 -21.11
CA TRP A 203 4.19 -14.18 -19.84
C TRP A 203 4.51 -12.68 -19.99
N PRO A 204 5.46 -12.27 -20.87
CA PRO A 204 5.77 -10.86 -21.05
C PRO A 204 4.55 -10.03 -21.50
N GLN A 205 3.70 -10.61 -22.36
CA GLN A 205 2.50 -9.93 -22.85
C GLN A 205 1.44 -9.78 -21.74
N VAL A 206 1.22 -10.84 -20.95
CA VAL A 206 0.28 -10.81 -19.81
C VAL A 206 0.73 -9.80 -18.76
N ARG A 207 2.03 -9.76 -18.47
CA ARG A 207 2.62 -8.77 -17.57
C ARG A 207 2.44 -7.35 -18.11
N ALA A 208 2.76 -7.09 -19.36
CA ALA A 208 2.60 -5.78 -19.98
C ALA A 208 1.14 -5.30 -19.94
N ALA A 209 0.17 -6.20 -20.15
CA ALA A 209 -1.24 -5.90 -20.04
C ALA A 209 -1.64 -5.50 -18.60
N LEU A 210 -1.10 -6.18 -17.59
CA LEU A 210 -1.32 -5.83 -16.18
C LEU A 210 -0.73 -4.46 -15.83
N ASP A 211 0.50 -4.18 -16.29
CA ASP A 211 1.18 -2.91 -16.04
C ASP A 211 0.45 -1.73 -16.72
N GLN A 212 -0.20 -1.95 -17.87
CA GLN A 212 -1.01 -0.95 -18.56
C GLN A 212 -2.40 -0.76 -17.93
N LEU A 213 -2.98 -1.80 -17.33
CA LEU A 213 -4.31 -1.73 -16.72
C LEU A 213 -4.38 -0.65 -15.62
N ARG A 214 -3.31 -0.47 -14.87
CA ARG A 214 -3.26 0.44 -13.72
C ARG A 214 -3.43 1.89 -14.10
N PRO A 215 -2.58 2.50 -14.97
CA PRO A 215 -2.77 3.88 -15.39
C PRO A 215 -4.11 4.06 -16.11
N LEU A 216 -4.51 3.09 -16.94
CA LEU A 216 -5.78 3.14 -17.65
C LEU A 216 -6.98 3.22 -16.70
N ALA A 217 -6.97 2.45 -15.60
CA ALA A 217 -8.03 2.49 -14.59
C ALA A 217 -8.12 3.86 -13.91
N SER A 218 -6.99 4.45 -13.53
CA SER A 218 -6.93 5.78 -12.91
C SER A 218 -7.40 6.89 -13.86
N GLU A 219 -6.93 6.85 -15.11
CA GLU A 219 -7.33 7.78 -16.16
C GLU A 219 -8.83 7.71 -16.45
N ALA A 220 -9.36 6.49 -16.65
CA ALA A 220 -10.78 6.28 -16.93
C ALA A 220 -11.65 6.74 -15.74
N LEU A 221 -11.25 6.42 -14.50
CA LEU A 221 -11.97 6.85 -13.31
C LEU A 221 -12.01 8.38 -13.22
N THR A 222 -10.88 9.05 -13.42
CA THR A 222 -10.80 10.52 -13.39
C THR A 222 -11.66 11.14 -14.50
N ALA A 223 -11.60 10.62 -15.73
CA ALA A 223 -12.35 11.12 -16.87
C ALA A 223 -13.88 10.97 -16.69
N VAL A 224 -14.33 9.90 -16.02
CA VAL A 224 -15.76 9.71 -15.71
C VAL A 224 -16.19 10.52 -14.49
N PHE A 225 -15.34 10.64 -13.47
CA PHE A 225 -15.68 11.32 -12.22
C PHE A 225 -15.92 12.82 -12.41
N GLN A 226 -15.08 13.51 -13.17
CA GLN A 226 -15.16 14.97 -13.35
C GLN A 226 -16.51 15.43 -13.92
N PRO A 227 -17.01 14.92 -15.07
CA PRO A 227 -18.29 15.33 -15.61
C PRO A 227 -19.47 14.86 -14.71
N THR A 228 -19.33 13.71 -14.05
CA THR A 228 -20.32 13.23 -13.09
C THR A 228 -20.45 14.18 -11.90
N MET A 229 -19.32 14.66 -11.38
CA MET A 229 -19.30 15.64 -10.29
C MET A 229 -19.92 16.98 -10.70
N THR A 230 -19.58 17.49 -11.90
CA THR A 230 -20.17 18.72 -12.44
C THR A 230 -21.70 18.61 -12.50
N LYS A 231 -22.19 17.52 -13.09
CA LYS A 231 -23.65 17.28 -13.19
C LYS A 231 -24.32 17.16 -11.81
N ALA A 232 -23.65 16.49 -10.86
CA ALA A 232 -24.19 16.35 -9.50
C ALA A 232 -24.32 17.72 -8.80
N VAL A 233 -23.32 18.60 -8.96
CA VAL A 233 -23.32 19.96 -8.43
C VAL A 233 -24.46 20.77 -9.07
N GLU A 234 -24.59 20.77 -10.40
CA GLU A 234 -25.67 21.48 -11.12
C GLU A 234 -27.04 21.05 -10.63
N VAL A 235 -27.31 19.75 -10.50
CA VAL A 235 -28.57 19.23 -10.03
C VAL A 235 -28.84 19.62 -8.57
N ALA A 236 -27.84 19.57 -7.70
CA ALA A 236 -28.00 19.91 -6.30
C ALA A 236 -28.30 21.42 -6.12
N PHE A 237 -27.51 22.28 -6.75
CA PHE A 237 -27.69 23.73 -6.64
C PHE A 237 -28.94 24.23 -7.39
N GLY A 238 -29.31 23.65 -8.54
CA GLY A 238 -30.55 23.96 -9.23
C GLY A 238 -31.77 23.78 -8.32
N LYS A 239 -31.85 22.65 -7.60
CA LYS A 239 -32.91 22.37 -6.63
C LYS A 239 -32.94 23.36 -5.47
N GLU A 240 -31.79 23.77 -4.94
CA GLU A 240 -31.73 24.73 -3.83
C GLU A 240 -32.10 26.15 -4.26
N LEU A 241 -31.69 26.57 -5.45
CA LEU A 241 -32.05 27.85 -6.02
C LEU A 241 -33.60 27.96 -6.28
N ASP A 242 -34.22 26.89 -6.78
CA ASP A 242 -35.64 26.81 -6.99
C ASP A 242 -36.42 26.84 -5.67
N ARG A 243 -35.96 26.14 -4.63
CA ARG A 243 -36.53 26.23 -3.28
C ARG A 243 -36.39 27.62 -2.68
N GLY A 244 -35.26 28.30 -2.91
CA GLY A 244 -35.04 29.68 -2.45
C GLY A 244 -36.00 30.68 -3.12
N ARG A 245 -36.30 30.47 -4.42
CA ARG A 245 -37.30 31.29 -5.15
C ARG A 245 -38.72 31.08 -4.66
N ALA A 246 -39.08 29.84 -4.35
CA ALA A 246 -40.42 29.51 -3.83
C ALA A 246 -40.68 30.01 -2.39
N ARG A 247 -39.67 30.37 -1.64
CA ARG A 247 -39.74 30.89 -0.26
C ARG A 247 -39.71 32.43 -0.15
N ARG A 248 -39.55 33.14 -1.26
CA ARG A 248 -39.68 34.61 -1.27
C ARG A 248 -41.16 34.97 -1.43
N PRO A 249 -41.76 35.72 -0.45
CA PRO A 249 -43.15 36.14 -0.51
C PRO A 249 -43.39 37.16 -1.64
#